data_b9caa4d49e3d9a0d99d853c2e729d88e
#
_entry.id   b9caa4d49e3d9a0d99d853c2e729d88e
#
_cell.length_a   1.000
_cell.length_b   1.000
_cell.length_c   1.000
_cell.angle_alpha   90.00
_cell.angle_beta   90.00
_cell.angle_gamma   90.00
#
_symmetry.space_group_name_H-M   'P 1'
#
loop_
_entity.id
_entity.type
_entity.pdbx_description
1 polymer ?
#
loop_
_entity_poly.entity_id
_entity_poly.type
_entity_poly.pdbx_seq_one_letter_code
_entity_poly.pdbx_strand_id
1 'polypeptide(L)'
;VTLPRTTTDLADAELRGAVLCIGNFDGVHLGHRMLLTRMRALAEALHRPAAVITFFPPARVLFEGATYLMTPEEKLLALAEFKPSVVVNLTFDKAFAATRKEVWLGELAALEPAAIVVGEDFRFGNARRGDVTDLRAITNHLDAFTLLEVDGAPVKSSRIRALLAEGDVAGAAHLLGEPYLVRGAVLRGQQRGRSIGYPTANLAVAPGKALPSGVFAVRATVGIETFGGMANVGARPTFAEEPPALEVHLFDFXGDLYGSTIDVRFVERLRGQVRFAGIDELRAQLAADEVAARRLLAV
;
A
#
# COMPACT_ATOMS: atom_id res chain seq x y z
N VAL A 1 11.47 11.63 -6.17
CA VAL A 1 11.79 10.20 -6.37
C VAL A 1 11.61 9.86 -7.85
N THR A 2 12.65 9.26 -8.46
CA THR A 2 12.55 8.77 -9.85
C THR A 2 11.87 7.41 -9.83
N LEU A 3 10.76 7.28 -10.55
CA LEU A 3 10.04 6.01 -10.62
C LEU A 3 10.80 5.02 -11.51
N PRO A 4 10.82 3.73 -11.15
CA PRO A 4 11.41 2.71 -12.01
C PRO A 4 10.54 2.49 -13.26
N ARG A 5 11.16 1.96 -14.30
CA ARG A 5 10.43 1.54 -15.50
C ARG A 5 9.48 0.39 -15.12
N THR A 6 8.30 0.37 -15.73
CA THR A 6 7.31 -0.68 -15.47
C THR A 6 7.01 -1.45 -16.75
N THR A 7 6.68 -2.74 -16.59
CA THR A 7 6.24 -3.60 -17.67
C THR A 7 5.23 -4.62 -17.14
N THR A 8 4.46 -5.20 -18.05
CA THR A 8 3.59 -6.35 -17.75
C THR A 8 4.11 -7.63 -18.43
N ASP A 9 5.29 -7.55 -19.02
CA ASP A 9 5.83 -8.62 -19.87
C ASP A 9 7.08 -9.25 -19.25
N LEU A 10 7.02 -10.53 -18.91
CA LEU A 10 8.16 -11.29 -18.41
C LEU A 10 9.24 -11.52 -19.48
N ALA A 11 8.90 -11.38 -20.77
CA ALA A 11 9.90 -11.51 -21.83
C ALA A 11 10.75 -10.24 -22.04
N ASP A 12 10.54 -9.22 -21.21
CA ASP A 12 11.30 -7.96 -21.29
C ASP A 12 12.82 -8.22 -21.14
N ALA A 13 13.59 -7.68 -22.07
CA ALA A 13 15.02 -7.93 -22.15
C ALA A 13 15.81 -7.48 -20.91
N GLU A 14 15.36 -6.45 -20.20
CA GLU A 14 16.05 -5.97 -18.98
C GLU A 14 15.96 -6.95 -17.81
N LEU A 15 15.05 -7.93 -17.88
CA LEU A 15 14.92 -8.95 -16.84
C LEU A 15 16.00 -10.04 -16.96
N ARG A 16 16.60 -10.22 -18.15
CA ARG A 16 17.55 -11.29 -18.38
C ARG A 16 18.82 -11.08 -17.56
N GLY A 17 19.15 -12.08 -16.76
CA GLY A 17 20.33 -12.02 -15.90
C GLY A 17 20.18 -11.10 -14.69
N ALA A 18 18.97 -10.62 -14.40
CA ALA A 18 18.72 -9.73 -13.26
C ALA A 18 18.68 -10.47 -11.94
N VAL A 19 18.83 -9.73 -10.86
CA VAL A 19 18.47 -10.19 -9.51
C VAL A 19 16.96 -9.94 -9.37
N LEU A 20 16.18 -10.98 -9.20
CA LEU A 20 14.73 -10.92 -9.13
C LEU A 20 14.26 -10.97 -7.68
N CYS A 21 13.37 -10.07 -7.30
CA CYS A 21 12.64 -10.15 -6.02
C CYS A 21 11.18 -10.35 -6.35
N ILE A 22 10.58 -11.43 -5.88
CA ILE A 22 9.23 -11.86 -6.30
C ILE A 22 8.29 -11.87 -5.10
N GLY A 23 7.13 -11.22 -5.23
CA GLY A 23 6.14 -11.22 -4.16
C GLY A 23 4.95 -10.32 -4.46
N ASN A 24 3.92 -10.44 -3.66
CA ASN A 24 2.74 -9.58 -3.76
C ASN A 24 3.05 -8.13 -3.39
N PHE A 25 3.91 -7.92 -2.42
CA PHE A 25 4.32 -6.61 -1.92
C PHE A 25 3.14 -5.70 -1.56
N ASP A 26 2.04 -6.28 -1.09
CA ASP A 26 0.87 -5.50 -0.68
C ASP A 26 1.18 -4.84 0.67
N GLY A 27 1.36 -3.51 0.64
CA GLY A 27 1.74 -2.70 1.79
C GLY A 27 3.23 -2.41 1.90
N VAL A 28 4.08 -3.10 1.16
CA VAL A 28 5.57 -2.98 1.25
C VAL A 28 6.02 -2.88 2.71
N HIS A 29 5.48 -3.77 3.56
CA HIS A 29 5.70 -3.80 5.01
C HIS A 29 7.14 -4.23 5.36
N LEU A 30 7.50 -4.17 6.63
CA LEU A 30 8.86 -4.44 7.10
C LEU A 30 9.44 -5.76 6.57
N GLY A 31 8.63 -6.82 6.48
CA GLY A 31 9.07 -8.09 5.89
C GLY A 31 9.42 -7.96 4.40
N HIS A 32 8.61 -7.20 3.65
CA HIS A 32 8.88 -6.94 2.24
C HIS A 32 10.14 -6.07 2.07
N ARG A 33 10.30 -5.06 2.93
CA ARG A 33 11.46 -4.15 2.90
C ARG A 33 12.76 -4.92 3.09
N MET A 34 12.75 -5.96 3.93
CA MET A 34 13.91 -6.83 4.13
C MET A 34 14.31 -7.54 2.83
N LEU A 35 13.33 -8.11 2.10
CA LEU A 35 13.59 -8.77 0.81
C LEU A 35 14.13 -7.78 -0.23
N LEU A 36 13.51 -6.61 -0.32
CA LEU A 36 13.88 -5.58 -1.30
C LEU A 36 15.28 -5.01 -1.03
N THR A 37 15.62 -4.83 0.25
CA THR A 37 16.97 -4.41 0.65
C THR A 37 18.01 -5.46 0.23
N ARG A 38 17.69 -6.75 0.43
CA ARG A 38 18.58 -7.85 0.02
C ARG A 38 18.73 -7.90 -1.50
N MET A 39 17.63 -7.73 -2.25
CA MET A 39 17.66 -7.67 -3.73
C MET A 39 18.66 -6.58 -4.19
N ARG A 40 18.54 -5.39 -3.61
CA ARG A 40 19.40 -4.27 -3.98
C ARG A 40 20.87 -4.57 -3.68
N ALA A 41 21.17 -5.10 -2.49
CA ALA A 41 22.53 -5.45 -2.10
C ALA A 41 23.14 -6.51 -3.03
N LEU A 42 22.37 -7.54 -3.40
CA LEU A 42 22.82 -8.58 -4.33
C LEU A 42 23.06 -8.01 -5.73
N ALA A 43 22.16 -7.16 -6.21
CA ALA A 43 22.30 -6.53 -7.53
C ALA A 43 23.59 -5.72 -7.61
N GLU A 44 23.90 -4.95 -6.56
CA GLU A 44 25.14 -4.18 -6.46
C GLU A 44 26.37 -5.11 -6.44
N ALA A 45 26.35 -6.14 -5.59
CA ALA A 45 27.47 -7.08 -5.43
C ALA A 45 27.75 -7.88 -6.70
N LEU A 46 26.69 -8.27 -7.43
CA LEU A 46 26.81 -9.08 -8.65
C LEU A 46 26.96 -8.24 -9.92
N HIS A 47 26.88 -6.90 -9.80
CA HIS A 47 26.88 -5.97 -10.94
C HIS A 47 25.79 -6.34 -11.95
N ARG A 48 24.56 -6.59 -11.44
CA ARG A 48 23.40 -6.96 -12.24
C ARG A 48 22.25 -6.00 -11.97
N PRO A 49 21.32 -5.83 -12.92
CA PRO A 49 20.11 -5.04 -12.63
C PRO A 49 19.26 -5.73 -11.58
N ALA A 50 18.54 -4.92 -10.80
CA ALA A 50 17.56 -5.40 -9.83
C ALA A 50 16.17 -5.30 -10.46
N ALA A 51 15.34 -6.34 -10.33
CA ALA A 51 14.00 -6.34 -10.86
C ALA A 51 13.00 -6.90 -9.83
N VAL A 52 11.86 -6.24 -9.73
CA VAL A 52 10.77 -6.71 -8.88
C VAL A 52 9.68 -7.31 -9.76
N ILE A 53 9.23 -8.51 -9.43
CA ILE A 53 8.05 -9.13 -10.05
C ILE A 53 6.94 -9.13 -9.01
N THR A 54 5.85 -8.44 -9.30
CA THR A 54 4.72 -8.30 -8.38
C THR A 54 3.41 -8.50 -9.12
N PHE A 55 2.32 -8.54 -8.37
CA PHE A 55 1.00 -8.94 -8.87
C PHE A 55 -0.06 -7.95 -8.39
N PHE A 56 -1.10 -7.75 -9.21
CA PHE A 56 -2.26 -6.96 -8.78
C PHE A 56 -3.51 -7.45 -9.53
N PRO A 57 -4.64 -7.58 -8.81
CA PRO A 57 -4.79 -7.45 -7.35
C PRO A 57 -4.13 -8.61 -6.61
N PRO A 58 -3.93 -8.51 -5.28
CA PRO A 58 -3.48 -9.67 -4.51
C PRO A 58 -4.48 -10.84 -4.62
N ALA A 59 -3.98 -12.06 -4.57
CA ALA A 59 -4.82 -13.26 -4.75
C ALA A 59 -6.05 -13.30 -3.82
N ARG A 60 -5.90 -12.84 -2.59
CA ARG A 60 -7.02 -12.80 -1.62
C ARG A 60 -8.14 -11.87 -2.03
N VAL A 61 -7.84 -10.81 -2.80
CA VAL A 61 -8.89 -9.93 -3.34
C VAL A 61 -9.74 -10.72 -4.33
N LEU A 62 -9.09 -11.46 -5.22
CA LEU A 62 -9.79 -12.24 -6.25
C LEU A 62 -10.63 -13.37 -5.67
N PHE A 63 -10.08 -14.11 -4.69
CA PHE A 63 -10.70 -15.36 -4.21
C PHE A 63 -11.52 -15.19 -2.92
N GLU A 64 -11.21 -14.22 -2.10
CA GLU A 64 -11.82 -14.05 -0.77
C GLU A 64 -12.57 -12.72 -0.61
N GLY A 65 -12.53 -11.84 -1.62
CA GLY A 65 -13.13 -10.51 -1.54
C GLY A 65 -12.45 -9.61 -0.50
N ALA A 66 -11.18 -9.88 -0.19
CA ALA A 66 -10.43 -9.08 0.78
C ALA A 66 -10.10 -7.70 0.21
N THR A 67 -9.84 -6.73 1.09
CA THR A 67 -9.28 -5.45 0.67
C THR A 67 -7.76 -5.60 0.43
N TYR A 68 -7.17 -4.60 -0.25
CA TYR A 68 -5.72 -4.53 -0.44
C TYR A 68 -5.16 -3.25 0.21
N LEU A 69 -3.86 -3.23 0.50
CA LEU A 69 -3.21 -2.12 1.20
C LEU A 69 -2.71 -1.02 0.27
N MET A 70 -2.26 -1.37 -0.94
CA MET A 70 -1.69 -0.40 -1.87
C MET A 70 -2.25 -0.56 -3.27
N THR A 71 -2.61 0.56 -3.88
CA THR A 71 -2.89 0.58 -5.33
C THR A 71 -1.59 0.29 -6.09
N PRO A 72 -1.65 -0.07 -7.38
CA PRO A 72 -0.42 -0.23 -8.17
C PRO A 72 0.48 1.00 -8.16
N GLU A 73 -0.11 2.20 -8.20
CA GLU A 73 0.64 3.46 -8.16
C GLU A 73 1.35 3.65 -6.81
N GLU A 74 0.63 3.45 -5.70
CA GLU A 74 1.22 3.56 -4.35
C GLU A 74 2.34 2.53 -4.16
N LYS A 75 2.12 1.31 -4.65
CA LYS A 75 3.12 0.24 -4.59
C LYS A 75 4.39 0.62 -5.37
N LEU A 76 4.21 1.18 -6.58
CA LEU A 76 5.35 1.59 -7.40
C LEU A 76 6.17 2.69 -6.71
N LEU A 77 5.49 3.66 -6.08
CA LEU A 77 6.17 4.70 -5.30
C LEU A 77 7.00 4.11 -4.15
N ALA A 78 6.43 3.16 -3.42
CA ALA A 78 7.12 2.52 -2.30
C ALA A 78 8.30 1.64 -2.78
N LEU A 79 8.13 0.91 -3.89
CA LEU A 79 9.17 0.08 -4.47
C LEU A 79 10.34 0.92 -5.00
N ALA A 80 10.07 2.16 -5.45
CA ALA A 80 11.10 3.06 -5.99
C ALA A 80 12.21 3.37 -4.97
N GLU A 81 11.91 3.29 -3.67
CA GLU A 81 12.91 3.50 -2.60
C GLU A 81 14.06 2.49 -2.71
N PHE A 82 13.80 1.30 -3.24
CA PHE A 82 14.78 0.21 -3.35
C PHE A 82 15.49 0.20 -4.71
N LYS A 83 15.19 1.19 -5.55
CA LYS A 83 15.86 1.45 -6.84
C LYS A 83 15.91 0.23 -7.77
N PRO A 84 14.80 -0.48 -7.99
CA PRO A 84 14.81 -1.50 -9.04
C PRO A 84 14.93 -0.83 -10.40
N SER A 85 15.59 -1.49 -11.34
CA SER A 85 15.67 -1.01 -12.73
C SER A 85 14.30 -1.12 -13.40
N VAL A 86 13.58 -2.21 -13.09
CA VAL A 86 12.27 -2.47 -13.67
C VAL A 86 11.36 -3.15 -12.64
N VAL A 87 10.09 -2.79 -12.69
CA VAL A 87 9.03 -3.45 -11.90
C VAL A 87 8.06 -4.11 -12.89
N VAL A 88 7.94 -5.43 -12.81
CA VAL A 88 6.95 -6.19 -13.57
C VAL A 88 5.69 -6.29 -12.72
N ASN A 89 4.61 -5.68 -13.17
CA ASN A 89 3.32 -5.74 -12.46
C ASN A 89 2.37 -6.65 -13.25
N LEU A 90 2.29 -7.92 -12.85
CA LEU A 90 1.47 -8.91 -13.53
C LEU A 90 0.02 -8.83 -13.05
N THR A 91 -0.91 -8.97 -13.99
CA THR A 91 -2.33 -9.04 -13.64
C THR A 91 -2.62 -10.40 -13.01
N PHE A 92 -3.12 -10.39 -11.77
CA PHE A 92 -3.53 -11.63 -11.09
C PHE A 92 -5.02 -11.84 -11.31
N ASP A 93 -5.35 -12.66 -12.28
CA ASP A 93 -6.73 -13.02 -12.62
C ASP A 93 -6.91 -14.55 -12.57
N LYS A 94 -8.11 -15.00 -12.88
CA LYS A 94 -8.41 -16.43 -12.85
C LYS A 94 -7.55 -17.22 -13.84
N ALA A 95 -7.24 -16.64 -15.02
CA ALA A 95 -6.38 -17.29 -16.02
C ALA A 95 -4.95 -17.45 -15.48
N PHE A 96 -4.40 -16.38 -14.87
CA PHE A 96 -3.06 -16.44 -14.27
C PHE A 96 -3.04 -17.44 -13.11
N ALA A 97 -4.06 -17.42 -12.26
CA ALA A 97 -4.17 -18.36 -11.12
C ALA A 97 -4.25 -19.84 -11.56
N ALA A 98 -4.75 -20.08 -12.77
CA ALA A 98 -4.86 -21.43 -13.34
C ALA A 98 -3.57 -21.90 -14.04
N THR A 99 -2.58 -21.02 -14.19
CA THR A 99 -1.31 -21.35 -14.87
C THR A 99 -0.56 -22.43 -14.09
N ARG A 100 -0.18 -23.50 -14.78
CA ARG A 100 0.59 -24.58 -14.16
C ARG A 100 1.95 -24.05 -13.70
N LYS A 101 2.44 -24.56 -12.56
CA LYS A 101 3.71 -24.09 -12.00
C LYS A 101 4.88 -24.27 -12.98
N GLU A 102 4.86 -25.35 -13.78
CA GLU A 102 5.91 -25.64 -14.75
C GLU A 102 5.98 -24.56 -15.85
N VAL A 103 4.85 -24.04 -16.26
CA VAL A 103 4.78 -22.99 -17.28
C VAL A 103 5.43 -21.70 -16.75
N TRP A 104 4.98 -21.25 -15.58
CA TRP A 104 5.53 -20.02 -14.99
C TRP A 104 7.01 -20.17 -14.63
N LEU A 105 7.39 -21.35 -14.09
CA LEU A 105 8.78 -21.66 -13.79
C LEU A 105 9.65 -21.61 -15.04
N GLY A 106 9.12 -22.11 -16.17
CA GLY A 106 9.81 -22.04 -17.47
C GLY A 106 10.03 -20.60 -17.93
N GLU A 107 9.03 -19.75 -17.75
CA GLU A 107 9.15 -18.31 -18.07
C GLU A 107 10.24 -17.65 -17.23
N LEU A 108 10.28 -17.93 -15.91
CA LEU A 108 11.32 -17.40 -15.02
C LEU A 108 12.70 -17.95 -15.38
N ALA A 109 12.80 -19.25 -15.70
CA ALA A 109 14.07 -19.89 -16.10
C ALA A 109 14.64 -19.25 -17.35
N ALA A 110 13.80 -18.87 -18.31
CA ALA A 110 14.21 -18.23 -19.54
C ALA A 110 14.89 -16.87 -19.31
N LEU A 111 14.65 -16.25 -18.15
CA LEU A 111 15.31 -15.00 -17.76
C LEU A 111 16.75 -15.22 -17.28
N GLU A 112 17.14 -16.47 -17.02
CA GLU A 112 18.49 -16.80 -16.51
C GLU A 112 18.83 -15.92 -15.30
N PRO A 113 18.00 -15.89 -14.23
CA PRO A 113 18.21 -14.95 -13.14
C PRO A 113 19.55 -15.17 -12.44
N ALA A 114 20.28 -14.06 -12.20
CA ALA A 114 21.54 -14.10 -11.45
C ALA A 114 21.30 -14.49 -9.99
N ALA A 115 20.14 -14.10 -9.45
CA ALA A 115 19.72 -14.48 -8.10
C ALA A 115 18.21 -14.29 -8.00
N ILE A 116 17.58 -14.99 -7.06
CA ILE A 116 16.16 -14.79 -6.73
C ILE A 116 16.05 -14.57 -5.22
N VAL A 117 15.31 -13.55 -4.83
CA VAL A 117 15.01 -13.22 -3.42
C VAL A 117 13.51 -13.36 -3.22
N VAL A 118 13.09 -14.19 -2.26
CA VAL A 118 11.66 -14.45 -1.97
C VAL A 118 11.46 -14.70 -0.47
N GLY A 119 10.21 -14.62 -0.02
CA GLY A 119 9.84 -15.19 1.27
C GLY A 119 9.76 -16.71 1.16
N GLU A 120 10.13 -17.44 2.22
CA GLU A 120 10.08 -18.91 2.18
C GLU A 120 8.65 -19.47 2.09
N ASP A 121 7.65 -18.62 2.40
CA ASP A 121 6.24 -18.97 2.26
C ASP A 121 5.68 -18.68 0.85
N PHE A 122 6.52 -18.20 -0.07
CA PHE A 122 6.09 -17.87 -1.43
C PHE A 122 5.56 -19.11 -2.14
N ARG A 123 4.39 -18.97 -2.76
CA ARG A 123 3.74 -20.04 -3.52
C ARG A 123 3.26 -19.50 -4.85
N PHE A 124 3.35 -20.32 -5.89
CA PHE A 124 2.94 -19.92 -7.25
C PHE A 124 2.30 -21.08 -7.99
N GLY A 125 1.74 -20.75 -9.15
CA GLY A 125 1.11 -21.74 -10.03
C GLY A 125 -0.24 -22.21 -9.51
N ASN A 126 -0.89 -23.00 -10.33
CA ASN A 126 -2.23 -23.52 -10.06
C ASN A 126 -2.26 -24.24 -8.70
N ALA A 127 -3.28 -23.95 -7.90
CA ALA A 127 -3.48 -24.50 -6.55
C ALA A 127 -2.27 -24.29 -5.63
N ARG A 128 -1.43 -23.27 -5.90
CA ARG A 128 -0.25 -22.92 -5.09
C ARG A 128 0.77 -24.08 -4.99
N ARG A 129 0.88 -24.90 -6.04
CA ARG A 129 1.73 -26.08 -6.04
C ARG A 129 3.23 -25.79 -6.20
N GLY A 130 3.58 -24.58 -6.68
CA GLY A 130 4.97 -24.16 -6.79
C GLY A 130 5.46 -23.55 -5.48
N ASP A 131 6.70 -23.77 -5.13
CA ASP A 131 7.32 -23.23 -3.93
C ASP A 131 8.80 -22.90 -4.16
N VAL A 132 9.50 -22.52 -3.08
CA VAL A 132 10.90 -22.12 -3.14
C VAL A 132 11.83 -23.25 -3.60
N THR A 133 11.45 -24.53 -3.40
CA THR A 133 12.23 -25.66 -3.88
C THR A 133 12.28 -25.68 -5.41
N ASP A 134 11.13 -25.37 -6.05
CA ASP A 134 11.09 -25.29 -7.52
C ASP A 134 12.00 -24.16 -8.03
N LEU A 135 12.02 -23.01 -7.32
CA LEU A 135 12.87 -21.87 -7.72
C LEU A 135 14.36 -22.21 -7.63
N ARG A 136 14.78 -23.09 -6.71
CA ARG A 136 16.17 -23.51 -6.61
C ARG A 136 16.67 -24.19 -7.89
N ALA A 137 15.77 -24.76 -8.67
CA ALA A 137 16.14 -25.45 -9.91
C ALA A 137 16.53 -24.48 -11.05
N ILE A 138 16.18 -23.19 -10.94
CA ILE A 138 16.38 -22.24 -12.04
C ILE A 138 17.38 -21.14 -11.74
N THR A 139 18.00 -21.15 -10.54
CA THR A 139 19.04 -20.18 -10.20
C THR A 139 20.07 -20.83 -9.29
N ASN A 140 21.32 -20.40 -9.42
CA ASN A 140 22.41 -20.83 -8.53
C ASN A 140 22.42 -20.05 -7.22
N HIS A 141 21.62 -18.99 -7.12
CA HIS A 141 21.59 -18.14 -5.92
C HIS A 141 20.14 -17.84 -5.56
N LEU A 142 19.62 -18.55 -4.57
CA LEU A 142 18.27 -18.30 -4.04
C LEU A 142 18.36 -17.90 -2.56
N ASP A 143 17.92 -16.69 -2.24
CA ASP A 143 17.73 -16.25 -0.86
C ASP A 143 16.24 -16.36 -0.52
N ALA A 144 15.90 -17.31 0.34
CA ALA A 144 14.54 -17.51 0.84
C ALA A 144 14.51 -17.10 2.31
N PHE A 145 13.73 -16.08 2.64
CA PHE A 145 13.70 -15.49 3.98
C PHE A 145 12.50 -15.97 4.78
N THR A 146 12.75 -16.33 6.05
CA THR A 146 11.68 -16.60 7.00
C THR A 146 10.86 -15.33 7.24
N LEU A 147 9.60 -15.49 7.65
CA LEU A 147 8.75 -14.35 7.97
C LEU A 147 9.34 -13.54 9.13
N LEU A 148 9.48 -12.24 8.91
CA LEU A 148 9.90 -11.32 9.97
C LEU A 148 8.82 -11.29 11.07
N GLU A 149 9.23 -11.35 12.33
CA GLU A 149 8.31 -11.20 13.45
C GLU A 149 8.53 -9.85 14.14
N VAL A 150 7.43 -9.24 14.50
CA VAL A 150 7.38 -7.99 15.27
C VAL A 150 6.36 -8.21 16.39
N ASP A 151 6.76 -7.95 17.61
CA ASP A 151 5.92 -8.16 18.82
C ASP A 151 5.42 -9.60 18.92
N GLY A 152 6.29 -10.57 18.60
CA GLY A 152 6.00 -12.00 18.76
C GLY A 152 5.05 -12.60 17.72
N ALA A 153 4.80 -11.89 16.62
CA ALA A 153 3.92 -12.40 15.56
C ALA A 153 4.44 -12.01 14.18
N PRO A 154 4.20 -12.84 13.16
CA PRO A 154 4.68 -12.54 11.81
C PRO A 154 4.09 -11.24 11.24
N VAL A 155 4.93 -10.49 10.53
CA VAL A 155 4.48 -9.31 9.77
C VAL A 155 3.87 -9.79 8.46
N LYS A 156 2.56 -9.56 8.30
CA LYS A 156 1.80 -9.97 7.11
C LYS A 156 0.81 -8.89 6.73
N SER A 157 0.51 -8.77 5.43
CA SER A 157 -0.52 -7.82 4.94
C SER A 157 -1.88 -8.05 5.61
N SER A 158 -2.24 -9.31 5.90
CA SER A 158 -3.51 -9.63 6.58
C SER A 158 -3.57 -9.05 8.00
N ARG A 159 -2.45 -9.10 8.74
CA ARG A 159 -2.37 -8.51 10.08
C ARG A 159 -2.53 -6.99 10.02
N ILE A 160 -1.89 -6.36 9.02
CA ILE A 160 -2.01 -4.91 8.82
C ILE A 160 -3.45 -4.53 8.46
N ARG A 161 -4.12 -5.30 7.58
CA ARG A 161 -5.53 -5.04 7.25
C ARG A 161 -6.43 -5.15 8.48
N ALA A 162 -6.17 -6.11 9.36
CA ALA A 162 -6.93 -6.26 10.61
C ALA A 162 -6.77 -5.03 11.52
N LEU A 163 -5.53 -4.54 11.69
CA LEU A 163 -5.27 -3.33 12.47
C LEU A 163 -6.01 -2.11 11.88
N LEU A 164 -5.96 -1.94 10.57
CA LEU A 164 -6.69 -0.85 9.91
C LEU A 164 -8.20 -0.97 10.12
N ALA A 165 -8.75 -2.18 10.02
CA ALA A 165 -10.19 -2.41 10.24
C ALA A 165 -10.62 -2.02 11.67
N GLU A 166 -9.72 -2.17 12.65
CA GLU A 166 -9.94 -1.76 14.04
C GLU A 166 -9.65 -0.27 14.25
N GLY A 167 -9.11 0.42 13.24
CA GLY A 167 -8.73 1.83 13.32
C GLY A 167 -7.35 2.04 13.96
N ASP A 168 -6.59 0.98 14.19
CA ASP A 168 -5.25 1.07 14.77
C ASP A 168 -4.22 1.40 13.69
N VAL A 169 -4.22 2.67 13.26
CA VAL A 169 -3.30 3.13 12.22
C VAL A 169 -1.85 3.23 12.72
N ALA A 170 -1.66 3.47 14.03
CA ALA A 170 -0.33 3.48 14.63
C ALA A 170 0.28 2.08 14.65
N GLY A 171 -0.50 1.07 15.02
CA GLY A 171 -0.08 -0.34 14.94
C GLY A 171 0.22 -0.76 13.51
N ALA A 172 -0.62 -0.34 12.56
CA ALA A 172 -0.36 -0.60 11.14
C ALA A 172 0.96 0.04 10.70
N ALA A 173 1.22 1.30 11.08
CA ALA A 173 2.46 2.01 10.75
C ALA A 173 3.69 1.30 11.34
N HIS A 174 3.57 0.76 12.55
CA HIS A 174 4.65 -0.01 13.19
C HIS A 174 5.08 -1.22 12.34
N LEU A 175 4.12 -1.90 11.71
CA LEU A 175 4.40 -3.06 10.85
C LEU A 175 4.80 -2.67 9.42
N LEU A 176 4.30 -1.52 8.94
CA LEU A 176 4.65 -1.00 7.61
C LEU A 176 6.06 -0.37 7.59
N GLY A 177 6.46 0.22 8.70
CA GLY A 177 7.67 1.03 8.80
C GLY A 177 7.43 2.51 8.48
N GLU A 178 6.19 2.87 8.16
CA GLU A 178 5.77 4.24 7.85
C GLU A 178 4.25 4.37 8.01
N PRO A 179 3.72 5.60 8.19
CA PRO A 179 2.28 5.78 8.29
C PRO A 179 1.54 5.31 7.03
N TYR A 180 0.39 4.68 7.23
CA TYR A 180 -0.44 4.14 6.14
C TYR A 180 -0.84 5.25 5.17
N LEU A 181 -0.58 5.03 3.88
CA LEU A 181 -0.83 5.98 2.82
C LEU A 181 -2.13 5.69 2.08
N VAL A 182 -2.91 6.74 1.84
CA VAL A 182 -4.00 6.75 0.86
C VAL A 182 -3.75 7.91 -0.10
N ARG A 183 -3.56 7.59 -1.38
CA ARG A 183 -3.36 8.55 -2.46
C ARG A 183 -4.66 8.65 -3.25
N GLY A 184 -5.14 9.86 -3.51
CA GLY A 184 -6.37 10.04 -4.27
C GLY A 184 -6.53 11.43 -4.85
N ALA A 185 -7.35 11.50 -5.91
CA ALA A 185 -7.74 12.78 -6.49
C ALA A 185 -8.80 13.44 -5.61
N VAL A 186 -8.71 14.75 -5.47
CA VAL A 186 -9.69 15.53 -4.71
C VAL A 186 -10.91 15.81 -5.58
N LEU A 187 -12.06 15.31 -5.15
CA LEU A 187 -13.34 15.45 -5.83
C LEU A 187 -14.11 16.65 -5.30
N ARG A 188 -14.99 17.21 -6.11
CA ARG A 188 -15.94 18.21 -5.65
C ARG A 188 -16.99 17.52 -4.78
N GLY A 189 -17.04 17.89 -3.49
CA GLY A 189 -18.01 17.39 -2.53
C GLY A 189 -19.11 18.41 -2.26
N GLN A 190 -19.92 18.13 -1.25
CA GLN A 190 -21.06 18.97 -0.89
C GLN A 190 -20.69 20.26 -0.15
N GLN A 191 -19.41 20.47 0.16
CA GLN A 191 -18.84 21.69 0.77
C GLN A 191 -19.49 22.09 2.12
N ARG A 192 -20.13 21.14 2.81
CA ARG A 192 -20.81 21.41 4.10
C ARG A 192 -19.83 21.90 5.18
N GLY A 193 -18.60 21.39 5.20
CA GLY A 193 -17.58 21.81 6.17
C GLY A 193 -17.22 23.29 6.07
N ARG A 194 -17.32 23.86 4.87
CA ARG A 194 -16.96 25.28 4.65
C ARG A 194 -17.86 26.20 5.48
N SER A 195 -19.16 25.89 5.60
CA SER A 195 -20.12 26.73 6.35
C SER A 195 -19.91 26.68 7.87
N ILE A 196 -19.18 25.67 8.37
CA ILE A 196 -18.90 25.54 9.81
C ILE A 196 -17.44 25.82 10.17
N GLY A 197 -16.64 26.31 9.21
CA GLY A 197 -15.24 26.66 9.44
C GLY A 197 -14.23 25.53 9.23
N TYR A 198 -14.69 24.35 8.80
CA TYR A 198 -13.84 23.18 8.57
C TYR A 198 -13.96 22.69 7.13
N PRO A 199 -13.43 23.44 6.15
CA PRO A 199 -13.49 22.98 4.75
C PRO A 199 -12.77 21.64 4.59
N THR A 200 -13.39 20.69 3.91
CA THR A 200 -12.84 19.35 3.69
C THR A 200 -12.64 19.04 2.21
N ALA A 201 -11.56 18.35 1.90
CA ALA A 201 -11.31 17.75 0.60
C ALA A 201 -11.85 16.33 0.63
N ASN A 202 -12.66 15.97 -0.37
CA ASN A 202 -13.18 14.61 -0.52
C ASN A 202 -12.24 13.85 -1.46
N LEU A 203 -11.65 12.76 -1.01
CA LEU A 203 -10.73 11.97 -1.81
C LEU A 203 -11.43 10.81 -2.51
N ALA A 204 -11.12 10.63 -3.78
CA ALA A 204 -11.45 9.43 -4.51
C ALA A 204 -10.56 8.29 -4.02
N VAL A 205 -11.16 7.29 -3.40
CA VAL A 205 -10.44 6.11 -2.92
C VAL A 205 -10.67 4.97 -3.90
N ALA A 206 -9.60 4.29 -4.30
CA ALA A 206 -9.70 3.18 -5.24
C ALA A 206 -10.57 2.04 -4.66
N PRO A 207 -11.46 1.44 -5.47
CA PRO A 207 -12.29 0.33 -4.99
C PRO A 207 -11.42 -0.81 -4.45
N GLY A 208 -11.81 -1.35 -3.30
CA GLY A 208 -11.10 -2.46 -2.65
C GLY A 208 -9.90 -2.05 -1.79
N LYS A 209 -9.52 -0.76 -1.79
CA LYS A 209 -8.44 -0.30 -0.92
C LYS A 209 -8.90 -0.27 0.54
N ALA A 210 -8.06 -0.82 1.43
CA ALA A 210 -8.35 -0.84 2.86
C ALA A 210 -8.37 0.59 3.43
N LEU A 211 -9.40 0.91 4.19
CA LEU A 211 -9.51 2.18 4.93
C LEU A 211 -9.86 1.90 6.38
N PRO A 212 -9.23 2.61 7.31
CA PRO A 212 -9.69 2.57 8.70
C PRO A 212 -11.00 3.34 8.85
N SER A 213 -11.76 3.12 9.92
CA SER A 213 -12.99 3.88 10.20
C SER A 213 -12.80 4.74 11.44
N GLY A 214 -13.19 6.01 11.36
CA GLY A 214 -13.06 6.95 12.46
C GLY A 214 -12.56 8.31 12.02
N VAL A 215 -12.05 9.05 12.99
CA VAL A 215 -11.41 10.36 12.79
C VAL A 215 -9.96 10.26 13.20
N PHE A 216 -9.07 10.80 12.37
CA PHE A 216 -7.62 10.58 12.50
C PHE A 216 -6.84 11.88 12.35
N ALA A 217 -5.71 11.98 13.07
CA ALA A 217 -4.67 12.95 12.77
C ALA A 217 -3.89 12.43 11.56
N VAL A 218 -3.69 13.29 10.55
CA VAL A 218 -3.04 12.91 9.29
C VAL A 218 -2.01 13.95 8.86
N ARG A 219 -1.05 13.52 8.05
CA ARG A 219 -0.21 14.41 7.26
C ARG A 219 -0.62 14.26 5.80
N ALA A 220 -0.89 15.39 5.15
CA ALA A 220 -1.28 15.36 3.74
C ALA A 220 -0.26 16.12 2.90
N THR A 221 0.23 15.49 1.85
CA THR A 221 1.18 16.12 0.92
C THR A 221 0.43 16.59 -0.33
N VAL A 222 0.58 17.87 -0.63
CA VAL A 222 0.00 18.56 -1.79
C VAL A 222 1.17 19.09 -2.62
N GLY A 223 1.40 18.51 -3.78
CA GLY A 223 2.60 18.83 -4.56
C GLY A 223 3.87 18.46 -3.80
N ILE A 224 4.61 19.45 -3.33
CA ILE A 224 5.84 19.23 -2.56
C ILE A 224 5.71 19.63 -1.08
N GLU A 225 4.59 20.18 -0.70
CA GLU A 225 4.35 20.68 0.67
C GLU A 225 3.53 19.67 1.47
N THR A 226 3.85 19.55 2.76
CA THR A 226 3.12 18.65 3.67
C THR A 226 2.45 19.47 4.77
N PHE A 227 1.16 19.23 4.95
CA PHE A 227 0.30 19.91 5.93
C PHE A 227 -0.18 18.90 6.97
N GLY A 228 -0.33 19.34 8.21
CA GLY A 228 -1.09 18.61 9.20
C GLY A 228 -2.57 18.70 8.90
N GLY A 229 -3.34 17.74 9.38
CA GLY A 229 -4.78 17.78 9.16
C GLY A 229 -5.53 16.73 9.96
N MET A 230 -6.83 16.71 9.74
CA MET A 230 -7.73 15.66 10.28
C MET A 230 -8.42 14.97 9.11
N ALA A 231 -8.55 13.66 9.21
CA ALA A 231 -9.30 12.86 8.24
C ALA A 231 -10.51 12.21 8.92
N ASN A 232 -11.65 12.30 8.27
CA ASN A 232 -12.85 11.57 8.66
C ASN A 232 -13.08 10.45 7.64
N VAL A 233 -13.10 9.21 8.10
CA VAL A 233 -13.38 8.05 7.25
C VAL A 233 -14.66 7.40 7.77
N GLY A 234 -15.76 7.63 7.05
CA GLY A 234 -17.06 7.12 7.44
C GLY A 234 -17.65 6.21 6.37
N ALA A 235 -18.46 5.25 6.79
CA ALA A 235 -19.23 4.44 5.86
C ALA A 235 -20.26 5.31 5.16
N ARG A 236 -20.40 5.17 3.84
CA ARG A 236 -21.50 5.78 3.11
C ARG A 236 -22.75 4.93 3.37
N PRO A 237 -23.84 5.51 3.91
CA PRO A 237 -24.97 4.71 4.38
C PRO A 237 -25.86 4.11 3.30
N THR A 238 -25.67 4.45 2.05
CA THR A 238 -26.69 4.18 1.04
C THR A 238 -26.46 2.94 0.17
N PHE A 239 -25.21 2.52 -0.04
CA PHE A 239 -24.92 1.34 -0.87
C PHE A 239 -23.66 0.64 -0.36
N ALA A 240 -23.78 -0.66 -0.09
CA ALA A 240 -22.68 -1.47 0.40
C ALA A 240 -21.49 -1.58 -0.59
N GLU A 241 -21.72 -1.21 -1.85
CA GLU A 241 -20.71 -1.31 -2.90
C GLU A 241 -19.83 -0.06 -3.04
N GLU A 242 -20.22 1.06 -2.41
CA GLU A 242 -19.43 2.28 -2.47
C GLU A 242 -18.34 2.28 -1.41
N PRO A 243 -17.11 2.72 -1.76
CA PRO A 243 -16.06 2.82 -0.76
C PRO A 243 -16.42 3.84 0.32
N PRO A 244 -15.91 3.69 1.53
CA PRO A 244 -16.11 4.69 2.58
C PRO A 244 -15.67 6.08 2.09
N ALA A 245 -16.37 7.12 2.54
CA ALA A 245 -15.98 8.49 2.22
C ALA A 245 -14.72 8.86 3.01
N LEU A 246 -13.72 9.39 2.34
CA LEU A 246 -12.52 9.95 2.98
C LEU A 246 -12.54 11.46 2.78
N GLU A 247 -12.75 12.18 3.89
CA GLU A 247 -12.78 13.63 3.92
C GLU A 247 -11.59 14.14 4.75
N VAL A 248 -10.81 15.07 4.20
CA VAL A 248 -9.61 15.57 4.86
C VAL A 248 -9.70 17.09 5.01
N HIS A 249 -9.51 17.57 6.25
CA HIS A 249 -9.38 18.99 6.56
C HIS A 249 -7.89 19.27 6.80
N LEU A 250 -7.30 20.18 5.99
CA LEU A 250 -5.89 20.57 6.11
C LEU A 250 -5.77 21.80 6.99
N PHE A 251 -4.86 21.77 7.94
CA PHE A 251 -4.57 22.91 8.81
C PHE A 251 -3.77 23.96 8.04
N ASP A 252 -4.17 25.21 8.18
CA ASP A 252 -3.42 26.37 7.67
C ASP A 252 -3.18 26.33 6.16
N PHE A 253 -4.08 25.64 5.44
CA PHE A 253 -4.01 25.55 3.98
C PHE A 253 -4.94 26.57 3.33
N UNK A 254 -4.46 27.17 2.51
CA UNK A 254 -5.14 28.18 1.88
C UNK A 254 -5.16 27.95 0.47
N GLY A 255 -5.73 27.26 -0.15
CA GLY A 255 -5.71 27.06 -1.61
C GLY A 255 -6.91 26.28 -2.12
N ASP A 256 -6.87 25.94 -3.40
CA ASP A 256 -7.87 25.10 -4.02
C ASP A 256 -7.23 23.74 -4.34
N LEU A 257 -7.86 22.67 -3.88
CA LEU A 257 -7.37 21.30 -4.05
C LEU A 257 -8.11 20.53 -5.16
N TYR A 258 -9.18 21.10 -5.72
CA TYR A 258 -10.00 20.34 -6.66
C TYR A 258 -9.21 19.88 -7.88
N GLY A 259 -9.32 18.59 -8.17
CA GLY A 259 -8.61 17.96 -9.27
C GLY A 259 -7.15 17.62 -9.00
N SER A 260 -6.59 18.08 -7.87
CA SER A 260 -5.24 17.69 -7.45
C SER A 260 -5.24 16.27 -6.90
N THR A 261 -4.12 15.58 -7.03
CA THR A 261 -3.89 14.32 -6.31
C THR A 261 -3.11 14.64 -5.04
N ILE A 262 -3.57 14.14 -3.90
CA ILE A 262 -2.88 14.33 -2.63
C ILE A 262 -2.59 12.99 -1.96
N ASP A 263 -1.53 12.97 -1.17
CA ASP A 263 -1.09 11.80 -0.38
C ASP A 263 -1.49 12.04 1.08
N VAL A 264 -2.32 11.18 1.63
CA VAL A 264 -2.79 11.28 3.03
C VAL A 264 -2.17 10.13 3.82
N ARG A 265 -1.35 10.48 4.82
CA ARG A 265 -0.70 9.52 5.71
C ARG A 265 -1.37 9.57 7.07
N PHE A 266 -1.90 8.43 7.50
CA PHE A 266 -2.64 8.28 8.76
C PHE A 266 -1.64 8.12 9.91
N VAL A 267 -1.67 9.05 10.88
CA VAL A 267 -0.70 9.08 11.98
C VAL A 267 -1.26 8.45 13.24
N GLU A 268 -2.45 8.91 13.68
CA GLU A 268 -3.03 8.42 14.92
C GLU A 268 -4.55 8.55 14.89
N ARG A 269 -5.24 7.64 15.56
CA ARG A 269 -6.70 7.70 15.71
C ARG A 269 -7.06 8.71 16.79
N LEU A 270 -7.94 9.65 16.47
CA LEU A 270 -8.48 10.60 17.44
C LEU A 270 -9.70 10.01 18.16
N ARG A 271 -10.61 9.41 17.39
CA ARG A 271 -11.83 8.79 17.92
C ARG A 271 -12.57 7.96 16.87
N GLY A 272 -13.59 7.25 17.31
CA GLY A 272 -14.55 6.61 16.41
C GLY A 272 -15.58 7.58 15.86
N GLN A 273 -16.53 7.07 15.08
CA GLN A 273 -17.65 7.86 14.56
C GLN A 273 -18.61 8.22 15.70
N VAL A 274 -19.12 9.45 15.66
CA VAL A 274 -20.07 9.96 16.67
C VAL A 274 -21.22 10.64 15.91
N ARG A 275 -22.43 10.45 16.40
CA ARG A 275 -23.60 11.20 15.91
C ARG A 275 -23.79 12.43 16.77
N PHE A 276 -24.07 13.55 16.14
CA PHE A 276 -24.23 14.84 16.82
C PHE A 276 -25.70 15.28 16.77
N ALA A 277 -26.19 15.85 17.86
CA ALA A 277 -27.56 16.34 17.95
C ALA A 277 -27.76 17.61 17.12
N GLY A 278 -26.68 18.35 16.86
CA GLY A 278 -26.74 19.58 16.07
C GLY A 278 -25.36 20.10 15.66
N ILE A 279 -25.40 21.21 14.93
CA ILE A 279 -24.21 21.79 14.33
C ILE A 279 -23.24 22.36 15.38
N ASP A 280 -23.75 22.86 16.51
CA ASP A 280 -22.90 23.43 17.56
C ASP A 280 -22.10 22.32 18.27
N GLU A 281 -22.72 21.17 18.51
CA GLU A 281 -22.03 20.01 19.09
C GLU A 281 -20.96 19.47 18.13
N LEU A 282 -21.28 19.40 16.84
CA LEU A 282 -20.30 19.01 15.80
C LEU A 282 -19.13 19.98 15.79
N ARG A 283 -19.39 21.29 15.79
CA ARG A 283 -18.34 22.31 15.75
C ARG A 283 -17.44 22.22 16.98
N ALA A 284 -18.02 22.02 18.18
CA ALA A 284 -17.25 21.88 19.42
C ALA A 284 -16.34 20.65 19.37
N GLN A 285 -16.86 19.52 18.82
CA GLN A 285 -16.07 18.32 18.70
C GLN A 285 -14.94 18.49 17.68
N LEU A 286 -15.20 19.14 16.55
CA LEU A 286 -14.15 19.38 15.53
C LEU A 286 -13.03 20.26 16.11
N ALA A 287 -13.37 21.26 16.94
CA ALA A 287 -12.36 22.09 17.59
C ALA A 287 -11.51 21.25 18.58
N ALA A 288 -12.13 20.36 19.32
CA ALA A 288 -11.40 19.47 20.23
C ALA A 288 -10.50 18.49 19.45
N ASP A 289 -11.00 17.93 18.34
CA ASP A 289 -10.25 17.05 17.46
C ASP A 289 -9.04 17.78 16.85
N GLU A 290 -9.21 19.03 16.43
CA GLU A 290 -8.12 19.84 15.87
C GLU A 290 -7.01 20.07 16.90
N VAL A 291 -7.37 20.44 18.13
CA VAL A 291 -6.39 20.64 19.21
C VAL A 291 -5.60 19.34 19.44
N ALA A 292 -6.30 18.21 19.52
CA ALA A 292 -5.66 16.92 19.71
C ALA A 292 -4.74 16.55 18.53
N ALA A 293 -5.23 16.77 17.30
CA ALA A 293 -4.45 16.46 16.09
C ALA A 293 -3.19 17.32 15.98
N ARG A 294 -3.32 18.64 16.21
CA ARG A 294 -2.16 19.54 16.15
C ARG A 294 -1.09 19.12 17.17
N ARG A 295 -1.51 18.74 18.37
CA ARG A 295 -0.59 18.25 19.40
C ARG A 295 0.14 16.98 18.96
N LEU A 296 -0.59 16.01 18.39
CA LEU A 296 0.00 14.74 17.91
C LEU A 296 0.96 14.96 16.74
N LEU A 297 0.64 15.91 15.87
CA LEU A 297 1.44 16.20 14.68
C LEU A 297 2.56 17.22 14.95
N ALA A 298 2.59 17.85 16.11
CA ALA A 298 3.53 18.90 16.48
C ALA A 298 3.50 20.08 15.50
N VAL A 299 2.27 20.57 15.17
CA VAL A 299 2.03 21.70 14.24
C VAL A 299 1.02 22.68 14.82
#